data_8aa6063fca150c6c1b2584db191d83a6
#
_entry.id   8aa6063fca150c6c1b2584db191d83a6
#
_cell.length_a   1.000
_cell.length_b   1.000
_cell.length_c   1.000
_cell.angle_alpha   90.00
_cell.angle_beta   90.00
_cell.angle_gamma   90.00
#
_symmetry.space_group_name_H-M   'P 1'
#
loop_
_entity.id
_entity.type
_entity.pdbx_description
1 polymer ?
#
loop_
_entity_poly.entity_id
_entity_poly.type
_entity_poly.pdbx_seq_one_letter_code
_entity_poly.pdbx_strand_id
1 'polypeptide(L)'
;MTQIGRSIAKTLGLNPDLTEAICLGHDVGHSPFGHTGEDVLNDMLDGGWSHSENSVRMLSVIEPLNLTKETINGIEKHPWRYEEPPFSPEGLICRFADRIAYLSHDVEDAIRANVLKESDIPKSITSVLGSPGKTWINSLISGVFKASSGGSLQMDQEILNVMHELREFMFDKVYLREETLSQRSEAKNIVEALLIYYEKNPDKLPKNYVQNQSDIANSVDYVAGMTDRFAISAFEKIN
;
A
#
# COMPACT_ATOMS: atom_id res chain seq x y z
N MET A 1 -5.18 9.19 -3.24
CA MET A 1 -4.07 8.69 -4.05
C MET A 1 -4.42 8.73 -5.56
N THR A 2 -5.48 8.10 -6.04
CA THR A 2 -5.90 8.09 -7.47
C THR A 2 -6.03 9.49 -8.09
N GLN A 3 -6.57 10.49 -7.39
CA GLN A 3 -6.67 11.87 -7.87
C GLN A 3 -5.28 12.51 -8.07
N ILE A 4 -4.32 12.20 -7.21
CA ILE A 4 -2.93 12.65 -7.34
C ILE A 4 -2.34 12.05 -8.61
N GLY A 5 -2.45 10.73 -8.79
CA GLY A 5 -1.95 10.05 -9.99
C GLY A 5 -2.55 10.60 -11.27
N ARG A 6 -3.88 10.74 -11.35
CA ARG A 6 -4.55 11.32 -12.52
C ARG A 6 -4.10 12.75 -12.82
N SER A 7 -3.89 13.56 -11.78
CA SER A 7 -3.42 14.95 -11.95
C SER A 7 -2.02 14.99 -12.54
N ILE A 8 -1.11 14.13 -12.07
CA ILE A 8 0.24 13.99 -12.60
C ILE A 8 0.17 13.53 -14.06
N ALA A 9 -0.58 12.46 -14.37
CA ALA A 9 -0.71 11.94 -15.73
C ALA A 9 -1.23 12.99 -16.71
N LYS A 10 -2.31 13.70 -16.37
CA LYS A 10 -2.87 14.76 -17.21
C LYS A 10 -1.88 15.88 -17.49
N THR A 11 -1.13 16.32 -16.47
CA THR A 11 -0.20 17.43 -16.62
C THR A 11 1.02 17.04 -17.48
N LEU A 12 1.43 15.77 -17.42
CA LEU A 12 2.54 15.25 -18.23
C LEU A 12 2.11 14.76 -19.63
N GLY A 13 0.83 14.83 -19.96
CA GLY A 13 0.30 14.35 -21.25
C GLY A 13 0.30 12.81 -21.37
N LEU A 14 0.30 12.10 -20.25
CA LEU A 14 0.22 10.65 -20.14
C LEU A 14 -1.24 10.18 -20.05
N ASN A 15 -1.47 8.88 -20.07
CA ASN A 15 -2.82 8.32 -20.03
C ASN A 15 -3.41 8.33 -18.60
N PRO A 16 -4.36 9.23 -18.27
CA PRO A 16 -4.91 9.32 -16.93
C PRO A 16 -5.84 8.15 -16.57
N ASP A 17 -6.42 7.48 -17.55
CA ASP A 17 -7.34 6.37 -17.32
C ASP A 17 -6.57 5.08 -17.01
N LEU A 18 -5.43 4.86 -17.68
CA LEU A 18 -4.50 3.79 -17.30
C LEU A 18 -3.93 4.03 -15.90
N THR A 19 -3.51 5.26 -15.60
CA THR A 19 -3.04 5.63 -14.25
C THR A 19 -4.12 5.38 -13.20
N GLU A 20 -5.38 5.75 -13.47
CA GLU A 20 -6.50 5.50 -12.57
C GLU A 20 -6.71 4.01 -12.31
N ALA A 21 -6.71 3.19 -13.37
CA ALA A 21 -6.88 1.75 -13.25
C ALA A 21 -5.79 1.12 -12.36
N ILE A 22 -4.52 1.51 -12.56
CA ILE A 22 -3.40 1.04 -11.72
C ILE A 22 -3.61 1.50 -10.28
N CYS A 23 -3.89 2.79 -10.07
CA CYS A 23 -4.08 3.39 -8.75
C CYS A 23 -5.28 2.80 -7.99
N LEU A 24 -6.35 2.41 -8.66
CA LEU A 24 -7.50 1.75 -8.02
C LEU A 24 -7.19 0.31 -7.64
N GLY A 25 -6.39 -0.38 -8.45
CA GLY A 25 -6.10 -1.79 -8.25
C GLY A 25 -4.91 -2.08 -7.32
N HIS A 26 -4.05 -1.08 -7.01
CA HIS A 26 -2.75 -1.33 -6.38
C HIS A 26 -2.83 -2.01 -5.01
N ASP A 27 -3.83 -1.68 -4.19
CA ASP A 27 -4.00 -2.14 -2.82
C ASP A 27 -5.23 -3.06 -2.60
N VAL A 28 -5.92 -3.47 -3.66
CA VAL A 28 -7.11 -4.34 -3.55
C VAL A 28 -6.81 -5.65 -2.83
N GLY A 29 -5.60 -6.17 -2.99
CA GLY A 29 -5.12 -7.39 -2.35
C GLY A 29 -4.46 -7.18 -0.99
N HIS A 30 -4.61 -6.02 -0.34
CA HIS A 30 -4.00 -5.79 0.96
C HIS A 30 -4.68 -6.66 2.04
N SER A 31 -3.87 -7.24 2.93
CA SER A 31 -4.35 -8.05 4.05
C SER A 31 -5.07 -7.22 5.11
N PRO A 32 -5.92 -7.83 5.95
CA PRO A 32 -6.43 -7.15 7.13
C PRO A 32 -5.27 -6.66 8.00
N PHE A 33 -5.46 -5.54 8.66
CA PHE A 33 -4.47 -4.82 9.48
C PHE A 33 -3.23 -4.34 8.73
N GLY A 34 -3.34 -4.14 7.43
CA GLY A 34 -2.32 -3.54 6.60
C GLY A 34 -0.98 -4.29 6.65
N HIS A 35 0.13 -3.57 6.77
CA HIS A 35 1.46 -4.17 6.82
C HIS A 35 1.66 -5.18 7.95
N THR A 36 0.90 -5.07 9.05
CA THR A 36 0.99 -6.05 10.15
C THR A 36 0.49 -7.43 9.72
N GLY A 37 -0.62 -7.49 8.99
CA GLY A 37 -1.10 -8.73 8.41
C GLY A 37 -0.21 -9.24 7.28
N GLU A 38 0.33 -8.34 6.45
CA GLU A 38 1.31 -8.68 5.41
C GLU A 38 2.55 -9.36 6.01
N ASP A 39 3.10 -8.81 7.10
CA ASP A 39 4.23 -9.43 7.82
C ASP A 39 3.92 -10.87 8.22
N VAL A 40 2.73 -11.14 8.78
CA VAL A 40 2.30 -12.48 9.18
C VAL A 40 2.23 -13.43 7.99
N LEU A 41 1.57 -13.00 6.91
CA LEU A 41 1.43 -13.82 5.71
C LEU A 41 2.79 -14.12 5.08
N ASN A 42 3.68 -13.12 5.07
CA ASN A 42 5.04 -13.28 4.56
C ASN A 42 5.88 -14.27 5.40
N ASP A 43 5.72 -14.24 6.73
CA ASP A 43 6.45 -15.11 7.64
C ASP A 43 5.93 -16.56 7.64
N MET A 44 4.63 -16.76 7.36
CA MET A 44 3.99 -18.08 7.37
C MET A 44 4.08 -18.84 6.04
N LEU A 45 4.41 -18.16 4.95
CA LEU A 45 4.43 -18.74 3.61
C LEU A 45 5.86 -18.98 3.10
N ASP A 46 6.14 -20.22 2.70
CA ASP A 46 7.36 -20.57 1.97
C ASP A 46 7.41 -19.79 0.64
N GLY A 47 8.29 -18.82 0.56
CA GLY A 47 8.43 -17.97 -0.63
C GLY A 47 7.95 -16.53 -0.43
N GLY A 48 7.40 -16.24 0.75
CA GLY A 48 6.93 -14.91 1.11
C GLY A 48 5.55 -14.56 0.56
N TRP A 49 5.09 -13.36 0.89
CA TRP A 49 3.81 -12.84 0.46
C TRP A 49 3.86 -11.32 0.25
N SER A 50 3.05 -10.81 -0.66
CA SER A 50 3.02 -9.41 -1.04
C SER A 50 1.61 -8.97 -1.39
N HIS A 51 1.16 -7.85 -0.81
CA HIS A 51 -0.13 -7.27 -1.16
C HIS A 51 -0.23 -6.91 -2.65
N SER A 52 0.85 -6.48 -3.29
CA SER A 52 0.84 -6.11 -4.70
C SER A 52 0.67 -7.31 -5.62
N GLU A 53 1.34 -8.42 -5.32
CA GLU A 53 1.16 -9.68 -6.04
C GLU A 53 -0.24 -10.26 -5.79
N ASN A 54 -0.71 -10.17 -4.55
CA ASN A 54 -2.07 -10.56 -4.20
C ASN A 54 -3.13 -9.69 -4.89
N SER A 55 -2.88 -8.38 -5.07
CA SER A 55 -3.76 -7.49 -5.84
C SER A 55 -3.90 -7.97 -7.29
N VAL A 56 -2.78 -8.35 -7.92
CA VAL A 56 -2.81 -8.94 -9.26
C VAL A 56 -3.59 -10.26 -9.24
N ARG A 57 -3.35 -11.13 -8.25
CA ARG A 57 -4.07 -12.39 -8.10
C ARG A 57 -5.57 -12.19 -7.92
N MET A 58 -5.98 -11.29 -7.05
CA MET A 58 -7.39 -10.94 -6.81
C MET A 58 -8.08 -10.53 -8.11
N LEU A 59 -7.45 -9.61 -8.86
CA LEU A 59 -8.04 -9.01 -10.06
C LEU A 59 -7.86 -9.83 -11.34
N SER A 60 -7.03 -10.88 -11.33
CA SER A 60 -6.75 -11.69 -12.52
C SER A 60 -7.23 -13.15 -12.39
N VAL A 61 -7.38 -13.66 -11.16
CA VAL A 61 -7.70 -15.07 -10.89
C VAL A 61 -8.98 -15.21 -10.08
N ILE A 62 -9.10 -14.52 -8.93
CA ILE A 62 -10.25 -14.68 -8.03
C ILE A 62 -11.47 -13.95 -8.60
N GLU A 63 -11.29 -12.69 -9.00
CA GLU A 63 -12.31 -11.84 -9.64
C GLU A 63 -11.76 -11.26 -10.96
N PRO A 64 -11.67 -12.06 -12.04
CA PRO A 64 -10.94 -11.69 -13.24
C PRO A 64 -11.59 -10.52 -13.97
N LEU A 65 -10.88 -9.40 -14.07
CA LEU A 65 -11.33 -8.15 -14.72
C LEU A 65 -10.78 -7.93 -16.13
N ASN A 66 -10.05 -8.91 -16.71
CA ASN A 66 -9.43 -8.78 -18.04
C ASN A 66 -8.54 -7.53 -18.18
N LEU A 67 -7.64 -7.32 -17.21
CA LEU A 67 -6.75 -6.17 -17.17
C LEU A 67 -5.67 -6.23 -18.25
N THR A 68 -5.19 -5.05 -18.69
CA THR A 68 -4.05 -4.95 -19.62
C THR A 68 -2.74 -5.30 -18.90
N LYS A 69 -1.70 -5.65 -19.68
CA LYS A 69 -0.36 -5.94 -19.14
C LYS A 69 0.23 -4.74 -18.38
N GLU A 70 -0.04 -3.53 -18.88
CA GLU A 70 0.39 -2.28 -18.25
C GLU A 70 -0.25 -2.09 -16.88
N THR A 71 -1.55 -2.38 -16.78
CA THR A 71 -2.28 -2.31 -15.51
C THR A 71 -1.75 -3.33 -14.51
N ILE A 72 -1.61 -4.59 -14.93
CA ILE A 72 -1.08 -5.68 -14.11
C ILE A 72 0.33 -5.34 -13.59
N ASN A 73 1.24 -4.96 -14.50
CA ASN A 73 2.61 -4.62 -14.12
C ASN A 73 2.67 -3.40 -13.21
N GLY A 74 1.85 -2.36 -13.47
CA GLY A 74 1.77 -1.18 -12.62
C GLY A 74 1.32 -1.51 -11.21
N ILE A 75 0.32 -2.39 -11.06
CA ILE A 75 -0.16 -2.90 -9.76
C ILE A 75 0.94 -3.72 -9.07
N GLU A 76 1.54 -4.69 -9.76
CA GLU A 76 2.56 -5.56 -9.19
C GLU A 76 3.79 -4.81 -8.71
N LYS A 77 4.30 -3.90 -9.53
CA LYS A 77 5.59 -3.21 -9.32
C LYS A 77 5.49 -1.84 -8.64
N HIS A 78 4.30 -1.42 -8.16
CA HIS A 78 4.18 -0.12 -7.49
C HIS A 78 5.01 -0.01 -6.18
N PRO A 79 5.20 -1.05 -5.33
CA PRO A 79 5.99 -0.92 -4.13
C PRO A 79 7.45 -0.57 -4.42
N TRP A 80 8.02 0.34 -3.62
CA TRP A 80 9.39 0.81 -3.77
C TRP A 80 10.46 -0.25 -3.45
N ARG A 81 10.07 -1.38 -2.88
CA ARG A 81 10.96 -2.51 -2.59
C ARG A 81 11.45 -3.25 -3.85
N TYR A 82 10.72 -3.14 -4.95
CA TYR A 82 11.14 -3.76 -6.20
C TYR A 82 12.23 -2.91 -6.87
N GLU A 83 13.37 -3.54 -7.18
CA GLU A 83 14.48 -2.91 -7.91
C GLU A 83 14.04 -2.49 -9.31
N GLU A 84 13.31 -3.38 -9.99
CA GLU A 84 12.70 -3.08 -11.29
C GLU A 84 11.40 -2.30 -11.09
N PRO A 85 11.36 -1.04 -11.53
CA PRO A 85 10.15 -0.24 -11.48
C PRO A 85 9.12 -0.73 -12.51
N PRO A 86 7.86 -0.26 -12.42
CA PRO A 86 6.89 -0.45 -13.49
C PRO A 86 7.45 -0.01 -14.85
N PHE A 87 7.18 -0.77 -15.90
CA PHE A 87 7.69 -0.46 -17.24
C PHE A 87 6.94 0.69 -17.93
N SER A 88 5.72 0.99 -17.48
CA SER A 88 4.95 2.14 -18.01
C SER A 88 5.14 3.39 -17.15
N PRO A 89 5.15 4.59 -17.76
CA PRO A 89 5.17 5.85 -17.02
C PRO A 89 3.98 5.98 -16.06
N GLU A 90 2.82 5.47 -16.44
CA GLU A 90 1.61 5.48 -15.60
C GLU A 90 1.77 4.62 -14.34
N GLY A 91 2.46 3.48 -14.45
CA GLY A 91 2.82 2.66 -13.29
C GLY A 91 3.81 3.39 -12.35
N LEU A 92 4.78 4.11 -12.91
CA LEU A 92 5.68 4.97 -12.11
C LEU A 92 4.93 6.09 -11.42
N ILE A 93 3.93 6.70 -12.08
CA ILE A 93 3.07 7.70 -11.43
C ILE A 93 2.36 7.10 -10.24
N CYS A 94 1.84 5.87 -10.35
CA CYS A 94 1.21 5.18 -9.23
C CYS A 94 2.17 5.05 -8.05
N ARG A 95 3.41 4.62 -8.28
CA ARG A 95 4.48 4.50 -7.28
C ARG A 95 4.75 5.82 -6.53
N PHE A 96 4.79 6.94 -7.25
CA PHE A 96 4.96 8.27 -6.63
C PHE A 96 3.68 8.72 -5.92
N ALA A 97 2.53 8.58 -6.58
CA ALA A 97 1.25 9.04 -6.04
C ALA A 97 0.88 8.33 -4.73
N ASP A 98 1.16 7.03 -4.62
CA ASP A 98 0.99 6.27 -3.41
C ASP A 98 1.82 6.86 -2.26
N ARG A 99 3.14 7.01 -2.44
CA ARG A 99 4.01 7.56 -1.41
C ARG A 99 3.67 9.01 -1.04
N ILE A 100 3.32 9.85 -2.02
CA ILE A 100 2.88 11.23 -1.78
C ILE A 100 1.61 11.24 -0.92
N ALA A 101 0.66 10.37 -1.26
CA ALA A 101 -0.63 10.33 -0.59
C ALA A 101 -0.49 9.90 0.87
N TYR A 102 0.11 8.72 1.13
CA TYR A 102 0.15 8.21 2.50
C TYR A 102 1.01 9.08 3.41
N LEU A 103 2.20 9.51 2.98
CA LEU A 103 3.05 10.37 3.81
C LEU A 103 2.36 11.69 4.19
N SER A 104 1.67 12.31 3.23
CA SER A 104 0.99 13.59 3.49
C SER A 104 -0.21 13.40 4.42
N HIS A 105 -1.04 12.38 4.20
CA HIS A 105 -2.24 12.15 4.99
C HIS A 105 -1.91 11.60 6.38
N ASP A 106 -0.96 10.69 6.49
CA ASP A 106 -0.60 10.10 7.79
C ASP A 106 0.00 11.13 8.75
N VAL A 107 0.77 12.11 8.23
CA VAL A 107 1.22 13.24 9.05
C VAL A 107 0.06 14.09 9.53
N GLU A 108 -0.89 14.44 8.66
CA GLU A 108 -2.07 15.20 9.03
C GLU A 108 -2.91 14.45 10.09
N ASP A 109 -3.08 13.15 9.90
CA ASP A 109 -3.83 12.30 10.82
C ASP A 109 -3.13 12.14 12.17
N ALA A 110 -1.79 11.97 12.17
CA ALA A 110 -0.99 11.93 13.40
C ALA A 110 -1.06 13.25 14.19
N ILE A 111 -1.05 14.39 13.49
CA ILE A 111 -1.23 15.71 14.14
C ILE A 111 -2.65 15.83 14.69
N ARG A 112 -3.68 15.47 13.92
CA ARG A 112 -5.08 15.52 14.35
C ARG A 112 -5.36 14.62 15.55
N ALA A 113 -4.71 13.46 15.61
CA ALA A 113 -4.80 12.51 16.72
C ALA A 113 -3.93 12.91 17.94
N ASN A 114 -3.22 14.05 17.90
CA ASN A 114 -2.25 14.49 18.92
C ASN A 114 -1.11 13.46 19.16
N VAL A 115 -0.82 12.62 18.23
CA VAL A 115 0.32 11.69 18.20
C VAL A 115 1.60 12.46 17.88
N LEU A 116 1.50 13.46 16.99
CA LEU A 116 2.58 14.30 16.51
C LEU A 116 2.18 15.78 16.65
N LYS A 117 3.15 16.65 16.91
CA LYS A 117 2.96 18.11 16.80
C LYS A 117 3.71 18.61 15.57
N GLU A 118 3.22 19.65 14.93
CA GLU A 118 3.92 20.28 13.80
C GLU A 118 5.36 20.67 14.14
N SER A 119 5.60 21.10 15.41
CA SER A 119 6.92 21.47 15.91
C SER A 119 7.92 20.31 15.99
N ASP A 120 7.44 19.07 15.98
CA ASP A 120 8.28 17.86 16.08
C ASP A 120 8.87 17.48 14.72
N ILE A 121 8.28 18.01 13.64
CA ILE A 121 8.73 17.73 12.27
C ILE A 121 10.05 18.44 12.00
N PRO A 122 11.07 17.74 11.49
CA PRO A 122 12.38 18.33 11.18
C PRO A 122 12.27 19.56 10.27
N LYS A 123 13.06 20.58 10.59
CA LYS A 123 13.10 21.81 9.79
C LYS A 123 13.63 21.58 8.37
N SER A 124 14.47 20.59 8.16
CA SER A 124 14.90 20.12 6.83
C SER A 124 13.70 19.80 5.93
N ILE A 125 12.69 19.15 6.49
CA ILE A 125 11.45 18.77 5.76
C ILE A 125 10.58 20.02 5.53
N THR A 126 10.27 20.77 6.61
CA THR A 126 9.36 21.90 6.51
C THR A 126 9.90 23.08 5.71
N SER A 127 11.23 23.24 5.61
CA SER A 127 11.85 24.27 4.76
C SER A 127 11.67 24.00 3.26
N VAL A 128 11.52 22.75 2.86
CA VAL A 128 11.38 22.33 1.46
C VAL A 128 9.89 22.12 1.10
N LEU A 129 9.14 21.43 1.94
CA LEU A 129 7.74 21.10 1.66
C LEU A 129 6.75 22.18 2.11
N GLY A 130 7.15 23.07 3.02
CA GLY A 130 6.28 24.05 3.68
C GLY A 130 5.60 23.48 4.92
N SER A 131 4.50 24.10 5.34
CA SER A 131 3.67 23.58 6.44
C SER A 131 2.95 22.31 6.05
N PRO A 132 2.74 21.35 6.99
CA PRO A 132 1.95 20.13 6.74
C PRO A 132 0.58 20.42 6.13
N GLY A 133 0.10 19.47 5.32
CA GLY A 133 -1.20 19.58 4.68
C GLY A 133 -1.13 19.75 3.16
N LYS A 134 -2.08 20.47 2.59
CA LYS A 134 -2.21 20.62 1.12
C LYS A 134 -0.95 21.15 0.42
N THR A 135 -0.13 21.95 1.12
CA THR A 135 1.13 22.46 0.60
C THR A 135 2.12 21.33 0.30
N TRP A 136 2.17 20.29 1.11
CA TRP A 136 3.07 19.15 0.90
C TRP A 136 2.74 18.37 -0.36
N ILE A 137 1.45 18.06 -0.57
CA ILE A 137 1.02 17.38 -1.79
C ILE A 137 1.43 18.20 -3.03
N ASN A 138 1.22 19.52 -3.00
CA ASN A 138 1.59 20.39 -4.12
C ASN A 138 3.12 20.46 -4.32
N SER A 139 3.91 20.55 -3.26
CA SER A 139 5.37 20.57 -3.34
C SER A 139 5.91 19.25 -3.90
N LEU A 140 5.42 18.11 -3.42
CA LEU A 140 5.80 16.77 -3.87
C LEU A 140 5.42 16.55 -5.34
N ILE A 141 4.20 16.90 -5.74
CA ILE A 141 3.76 16.82 -7.16
C ILE A 141 4.61 17.75 -8.04
N SER A 142 4.91 18.96 -7.57
CA SER A 142 5.78 19.90 -8.30
C SER A 142 7.19 19.36 -8.52
N GLY A 143 7.71 18.56 -7.57
CA GLY A 143 8.99 17.85 -7.70
C GLY A 143 8.97 16.83 -8.84
N VAL A 144 7.85 16.15 -9.04
CA VAL A 144 7.68 15.24 -10.20
C VAL A 144 7.68 16.04 -11.50
N PHE A 145 6.93 17.14 -11.57
CA PHE A 145 6.85 17.96 -12.79
C PHE A 145 8.18 18.59 -13.19
N LYS A 146 8.94 19.12 -12.23
CA LYS A 146 10.22 19.79 -12.49
C LYS A 146 11.28 18.85 -13.05
N ALA A 147 11.29 17.61 -12.57
CA ALA A 147 12.32 16.64 -12.97
C ALA A 147 11.91 15.81 -14.20
N SER A 148 10.61 15.75 -14.52
CA SER A 148 10.12 14.94 -15.64
C SER A 148 10.21 15.74 -16.94
N SER A 149 10.98 15.22 -17.91
CA SER A 149 11.14 15.83 -19.23
C SER A 149 11.44 14.75 -20.28
N GLY A 150 11.08 15.01 -21.55
CA GLY A 150 11.46 14.16 -22.66
C GLY A 150 10.99 12.70 -22.58
N GLY A 151 9.87 12.45 -21.88
CA GLY A 151 9.30 11.10 -21.71
C GLY A 151 9.90 10.31 -20.54
N SER A 152 10.85 10.86 -19.80
CA SER A 152 11.36 10.28 -18.55
C SER A 152 10.60 10.84 -17.37
N LEU A 153 9.99 9.96 -16.57
CA LEU A 153 9.32 10.32 -15.31
C LEU A 153 10.31 10.20 -14.15
N GLN A 154 10.55 11.30 -13.47
CA GLN A 154 11.47 11.38 -12.34
C GLN A 154 10.91 12.30 -11.24
N MET A 155 11.50 12.23 -10.06
CA MET A 155 11.28 13.22 -9.00
C MET A 155 12.55 14.03 -8.78
N ASP A 156 12.38 15.33 -8.55
CA ASP A 156 13.47 16.21 -8.15
C ASP A 156 14.24 15.62 -6.96
N GLN A 157 15.58 15.62 -7.01
CA GLN A 157 16.39 14.90 -6.06
C GLN A 157 16.29 15.47 -4.64
N GLU A 158 16.14 16.79 -4.49
CA GLU A 158 15.94 17.41 -3.18
C GLU A 158 14.60 16.98 -2.58
N ILE A 159 13.54 17.01 -3.37
CA ILE A 159 12.21 16.55 -2.97
C ILE A 159 12.22 15.06 -2.63
N LEU A 160 12.90 14.23 -3.42
CA LEU A 160 13.02 12.80 -3.18
C LEU A 160 13.74 12.52 -1.84
N ASN A 161 14.83 13.22 -1.57
CA ASN A 161 15.58 13.08 -0.32
C ASN A 161 14.71 13.45 0.89
N VAL A 162 13.98 14.56 0.80
CA VAL A 162 13.07 15.01 1.87
C VAL A 162 11.91 14.03 2.06
N MET A 163 11.39 13.44 0.99
CA MET A 163 10.36 12.41 1.07
C MET A 163 10.87 11.14 1.76
N HIS A 164 12.14 10.76 1.55
CA HIS A 164 12.76 9.65 2.28
C HIS A 164 12.95 9.99 3.77
N GLU A 165 13.48 11.17 4.08
CA GLU A 165 13.64 11.65 5.46
C GLU A 165 12.28 11.68 6.19
N LEU A 166 11.24 12.19 5.55
CA LEU A 166 9.90 12.19 6.11
C LEU A 166 9.39 10.78 6.41
N ARG A 167 9.63 9.83 5.50
CA ARG A 167 9.25 8.44 5.72
C ARG A 167 9.97 7.85 6.94
N GLU A 168 11.27 8.05 7.07
CA GLU A 168 12.05 7.57 8.23
C GLU A 168 11.55 8.20 9.52
N PHE A 169 11.28 9.51 9.51
CA PHE A 169 10.69 10.23 10.64
C PHE A 169 9.33 9.63 11.06
N MET A 170 8.45 9.35 10.10
CA MET A 170 7.15 8.74 10.38
C MET A 170 7.28 7.32 10.93
N PHE A 171 8.24 6.54 10.44
CA PHE A 171 8.50 5.21 11.00
C PHE A 171 8.92 5.30 12.46
N ASP A 172 9.87 6.19 12.80
CA ASP A 172 10.37 6.34 14.17
C ASP A 172 9.32 6.94 15.14
N LYS A 173 8.59 7.96 14.70
CA LYS A 173 7.73 8.75 15.60
C LYS A 173 6.26 8.33 15.62
N VAL A 174 5.79 7.61 14.61
CA VAL A 174 4.37 7.27 14.47
C VAL A 174 4.14 5.77 14.38
N TYR A 175 4.78 5.08 13.43
CA TYR A 175 4.43 3.69 13.16
C TYR A 175 5.03 2.67 14.14
N LEU A 176 6.22 2.94 14.71
CA LEU A 176 6.92 2.01 15.62
C LEU A 176 6.79 2.38 17.11
N ARG A 177 5.76 3.13 17.49
CA ARG A 177 5.53 3.50 18.89
C ARG A 177 5.11 2.29 19.72
N GLU A 178 5.51 2.30 21.01
CA GLU A 178 5.16 1.23 21.96
C GLU A 178 3.64 1.04 22.11
N GLU A 179 2.87 2.13 22.06
CA GLU A 179 1.40 2.08 22.15
C GLU A 179 0.76 1.33 20.99
N THR A 180 1.41 1.31 19.83
CA THR A 180 0.94 0.54 18.66
C THR A 180 1.38 -0.92 18.70
N LEU A 181 2.37 -1.29 19.51
CA LEU A 181 2.90 -2.66 19.58
C LEU A 181 1.87 -3.65 20.11
N SER A 182 1.08 -3.27 21.12
CA SER A 182 0.00 -4.14 21.64
C SER A 182 -1.05 -4.43 20.57
N GLN A 183 -1.50 -3.39 19.85
CA GLN A 183 -2.48 -3.55 18.78
C GLN A 183 -1.92 -4.38 17.62
N ARG A 184 -0.65 -4.19 17.27
CA ARG A 184 0.02 -5.01 16.24
C ARG A 184 0.13 -6.48 16.68
N SER A 185 0.44 -6.74 17.95
CA SER A 185 0.50 -8.11 18.49
C SER A 185 -0.86 -8.80 18.43
N GLU A 186 -1.94 -8.08 18.77
CA GLU A 186 -3.31 -8.59 18.66
C GLU A 186 -3.69 -8.87 17.20
N ALA A 187 -3.41 -7.95 16.29
CA ALA A 187 -3.64 -8.12 14.87
C ALA A 187 -2.89 -9.33 14.30
N LYS A 188 -1.63 -9.53 14.68
CA LYS A 188 -0.83 -10.71 14.30
C LYS A 188 -1.52 -12.00 14.76
N ASN A 189 -1.89 -12.06 16.04
CA ASN A 189 -2.57 -13.23 16.60
C ASN A 189 -3.89 -13.56 15.87
N ILE A 190 -4.66 -12.54 15.48
CA ILE A 190 -5.91 -12.74 14.73
C ILE A 190 -5.62 -13.37 13.36
N VAL A 191 -4.67 -12.81 12.61
CA VAL A 191 -4.35 -13.31 11.26
C VAL A 191 -3.79 -14.73 11.31
N GLU A 192 -2.84 -15.01 12.21
CA GLU A 192 -2.26 -16.35 12.41
C GLU A 192 -3.34 -17.38 12.77
N ALA A 193 -4.21 -17.07 13.73
CA ALA A 193 -5.27 -17.98 14.16
C ALA A 193 -6.27 -18.27 13.04
N LEU A 194 -6.65 -17.25 12.27
CA LEU A 194 -7.56 -17.43 11.13
C LEU A 194 -6.92 -18.31 10.04
N LEU A 195 -5.65 -18.08 9.71
CA LEU A 195 -4.94 -18.91 8.73
C LEU A 195 -4.90 -20.37 9.15
N ILE A 196 -4.47 -20.65 10.39
CA ILE A 196 -4.39 -22.00 10.95
C ILE A 196 -5.76 -22.65 11.01
N TYR A 197 -6.81 -21.88 11.34
CA TYR A 197 -8.17 -22.40 11.38
C TYR A 197 -8.67 -22.84 10.01
N TYR A 198 -8.55 -21.96 8.99
CA TYR A 198 -9.05 -22.27 7.65
C TYR A 198 -8.20 -23.31 6.92
N GLU A 199 -6.91 -23.38 7.16
CA GLU A 199 -6.03 -24.45 6.68
C GLU A 199 -6.48 -25.83 7.18
N LYS A 200 -6.85 -25.92 8.48
CA LYS A 200 -7.34 -27.18 9.09
C LYS A 200 -8.80 -27.48 8.79
N ASN A 201 -9.56 -26.50 8.35
CA ASN A 201 -11.00 -26.62 8.08
C ASN A 201 -11.36 -26.08 6.68
N PRO A 202 -10.84 -26.67 5.60
CA PRO A 202 -11.06 -26.18 4.23
C PRO A 202 -12.54 -26.21 3.81
N ASP A 203 -13.37 -27.03 4.46
CA ASP A 203 -14.83 -27.09 4.28
C ASP A 203 -15.56 -25.82 4.77
N LYS A 204 -14.90 -24.96 5.54
CA LYS A 204 -15.41 -23.67 5.99
C LYS A 204 -15.11 -22.52 5.04
N LEU A 205 -14.23 -22.74 4.06
CA LEU A 205 -13.94 -21.74 3.03
C LEU A 205 -15.13 -21.56 2.07
N PRO A 206 -15.45 -20.33 1.65
CA PRO A 206 -16.39 -20.11 0.56
C PRO A 206 -15.93 -20.79 -0.74
N LYS A 207 -16.83 -21.32 -1.52
CA LYS A 207 -16.52 -22.15 -2.71
C LYS A 207 -15.67 -21.43 -3.75
N ASN A 208 -15.77 -20.13 -3.88
CA ASN A 208 -14.96 -19.31 -4.81
C ASN A 208 -13.49 -19.19 -4.41
N TYR A 209 -13.12 -19.52 -3.16
CA TYR A 209 -11.75 -19.57 -2.69
C TYR A 209 -11.12 -20.97 -2.76
N VAL A 210 -11.90 -22.00 -3.08
CA VAL A 210 -11.39 -23.37 -3.26
C VAL A 210 -11.05 -23.58 -4.74
N GLN A 211 -9.86 -23.18 -5.17
CA GLN A 211 -9.45 -23.15 -6.59
C GLN A 211 -8.34 -24.18 -6.95
N ASN A 212 -8.48 -25.41 -6.48
CA ASN A 212 -7.52 -26.49 -6.80
C ASN A 212 -6.06 -26.21 -6.36
N GLN A 213 -5.87 -25.40 -5.33
CA GLN A 213 -4.60 -25.14 -4.71
C GLN A 213 -4.45 -25.93 -3.40
N SER A 214 -3.29 -25.80 -2.74
CA SER A 214 -3.12 -26.31 -1.39
C SER A 214 -4.08 -25.62 -0.41
N ASP A 215 -4.44 -26.30 0.68
CA ASP A 215 -5.35 -25.75 1.69
C ASP A 215 -4.82 -24.44 2.28
N ILE A 216 -3.50 -24.33 2.48
CA ILE A 216 -2.86 -23.08 2.92
C ILE A 216 -3.06 -21.95 1.90
N ALA A 217 -2.88 -22.19 0.61
CA ALA A 217 -3.04 -21.16 -0.42
C ALA A 217 -4.49 -20.66 -0.49
N ASN A 218 -5.47 -21.57 -0.40
CA ASN A 218 -6.88 -21.20 -0.36
C ASN A 218 -7.21 -20.38 0.91
N SER A 219 -6.62 -20.74 2.04
CA SER A 219 -6.80 -20.03 3.32
C SER A 219 -6.21 -18.63 3.25
N VAL A 220 -5.03 -18.49 2.65
CA VAL A 220 -4.37 -17.19 2.43
C VAL A 220 -5.24 -16.29 1.55
N ASP A 221 -5.72 -16.80 0.41
CA ASP A 221 -6.60 -16.03 -0.47
C ASP A 221 -7.84 -15.51 0.27
N TYR A 222 -8.42 -16.34 1.12
CA TYR A 222 -9.62 -15.96 1.87
C TYR A 222 -9.32 -14.98 3.01
N VAL A 223 -8.28 -15.23 3.81
CA VAL A 223 -7.91 -14.36 4.95
C VAL A 223 -7.39 -13.02 4.45
N ALA A 224 -6.56 -13.01 3.41
CA ALA A 224 -6.05 -11.78 2.81
C ALA A 224 -7.17 -10.91 2.21
N GLY A 225 -8.25 -11.51 1.75
CA GLY A 225 -9.42 -10.78 1.24
C GLY A 225 -10.36 -10.22 2.31
N MET A 226 -10.07 -10.40 3.60
CA MET A 226 -10.91 -9.89 4.68
C MET A 226 -10.63 -8.41 4.94
N THR A 227 -11.68 -7.66 5.33
CA THR A 227 -11.49 -6.38 6.00
C THR A 227 -11.11 -6.60 7.47
N ASP A 228 -10.48 -5.62 8.13
CA ASP A 228 -10.12 -5.69 9.55
C ASP A 228 -11.31 -6.09 10.42
N ARG A 229 -12.44 -5.43 10.19
CA ARG A 229 -13.68 -5.70 10.94
C ARG A 229 -14.21 -7.12 10.73
N PHE A 230 -14.08 -7.63 9.51
CA PHE A 230 -14.51 -9.00 9.22
C PHE A 230 -13.55 -10.01 9.85
N ALA A 231 -12.24 -9.79 9.81
CA ALA A 231 -11.24 -10.64 10.44
C ALA A 231 -11.45 -10.73 11.96
N ILE A 232 -11.68 -9.60 12.64
CA ILE A 232 -12.02 -9.58 14.08
C ILE A 232 -13.26 -10.42 14.35
N SER A 233 -14.35 -10.18 13.60
CA SER A 233 -15.62 -10.92 13.78
C SER A 233 -15.49 -12.41 13.45
N ALA A 234 -14.62 -12.79 12.52
CA ALA A 234 -14.35 -14.18 12.20
C ALA A 234 -13.53 -14.85 13.31
N PHE A 235 -12.55 -14.15 13.85
CA PHE A 235 -11.73 -14.62 14.97
C PHE A 235 -12.57 -14.87 16.24
N GLU A 236 -13.50 -13.97 16.57
CA GLU A 236 -14.42 -14.13 17.70
C GLU A 236 -15.32 -15.38 17.57
N LYS A 237 -15.59 -15.84 16.36
CA LYS A 237 -16.46 -17.02 16.11
C LYS A 237 -15.72 -18.35 16.18
N ILE A 238 -14.43 -18.36 16.06
CA ILE A 238 -13.60 -19.58 16.09
C ILE A 238 -12.98 -19.83 17.47
N ASN A 239 -13.02 -18.88 18.37
CA ASN A 239 -12.66 -18.97 19.78
C ASN A 239 -13.89 -19.11 20.68
#